data_9e65075dfc5a984d8c0ef37f6853bbdf
#
_entry.id   9e65075dfc5a984d8c0ef37f6853bbdf
#
_cell.length_a   1.000
_cell.length_b   1.000
_cell.length_c   1.000
_cell.angle_alpha   90.00
_cell.angle_beta   90.00
_cell.angle_gamma   90.00
#
_symmetry.space_group_name_H-M   'P 1'
#
loop_
_entity.id
_entity.type
_entity.pdbx_description
1 polymer ?
#
loop_
_entity_poly.entity_id
_entity_poly.type
_entity_poly.pdbx_seq_one_letter_code
_entity_poly.pdbx_strand_id
1 'polypeptide(L)'
;GMSYSICNVLADAGLENVLRWVPFKIETSDLINRIGNKMIRPTTVPQSLEELIIEQAIAREALRLSFIQHKNFATSLKGVQSDRTISDAFEQSSSGMSLVNMMELDLLVGSGGVLSHAPRRQQSARMMIDSFMPEGITQLAVDSIFMMPQLGVLANIDKEEFKEDAKDA
;
A
#
# COMPACT_ATOMS: atom_id res chain seq x y z
N GLY A 1 -0.40 -7.20 -8.79
CA GLY A 1 -0.61 -6.22 -7.73
C GLY A 1 -2.05 -6.29 -7.25
N MET A 2 -2.21 -6.25 -5.95
CA MET A 2 -3.55 -6.18 -5.35
C MET A 2 -3.99 -4.72 -5.37
N SER A 3 -5.20 -4.47 -5.86
CA SER A 3 -5.81 -3.15 -5.84
C SER A 3 -7.11 -3.21 -5.04
N TYR A 4 -7.25 -2.28 -4.11
CA TYR A 4 -8.51 -2.10 -3.39
C TYR A 4 -9.35 -1.04 -4.08
N SER A 5 -10.54 -1.42 -4.51
CA SER A 5 -11.56 -0.44 -4.92
C SER A 5 -12.20 0.19 -3.68
N ILE A 6 -12.76 1.37 -3.83
CA ILE A 6 -13.45 2.07 -2.73
C ILE A 6 -14.59 1.21 -2.14
N CYS A 7 -15.27 0.42 -2.96
CA CYS A 7 -16.30 -0.52 -2.51
C CYS A 7 -15.74 -1.55 -1.55
N ASN A 8 -14.63 -2.17 -1.91
CA ASN A 8 -14.00 -3.21 -1.09
C ASN A 8 -13.44 -2.63 0.21
N VAL A 9 -12.91 -1.40 0.17
CA VAL A 9 -12.43 -0.74 1.39
C VAL A 9 -13.54 -0.60 2.41
N LEU A 10 -14.72 -0.13 2.00
CA LEU A 10 -15.83 0.04 2.92
C LEU A 10 -16.35 -1.30 3.45
N ALA A 11 -16.38 -2.34 2.62
CA ALA A 11 -16.81 -3.67 3.01
C ALA A 11 -15.85 -4.34 4.00
N ASP A 12 -14.55 -4.25 3.75
CA ASP A 12 -13.53 -4.98 4.49
C ASP A 12 -13.01 -4.19 5.71
N ALA A 13 -12.83 -2.89 5.59
CA ALA A 13 -12.42 -2.04 6.72
C ALA A 13 -13.57 -1.75 7.67
N GLY A 14 -14.77 -1.55 7.13
CA GLY A 14 -15.90 -0.99 7.86
C GLY A 14 -15.82 0.53 8.02
N LEU A 15 -16.96 1.12 8.24
CA LEU A 15 -17.11 2.58 8.32
C LEU A 15 -16.35 3.19 9.51
N GLU A 16 -16.32 2.50 10.64
CA GLU A 16 -15.66 2.97 11.87
C GLU A 16 -14.14 3.16 11.68
N ASN A 17 -13.51 2.26 10.92
CA ASN A 17 -12.10 2.38 10.61
C ASN A 17 -11.78 3.54 9.66
N VAL A 18 -12.69 3.91 8.79
CA VAL A 18 -12.56 5.14 8.00
C VAL A 18 -12.78 6.38 8.87
N LEU A 19 -13.82 6.36 9.73
CA LEU A 19 -14.16 7.47 10.62
C LEU A 19 -13.03 7.85 11.59
N ARG A 20 -12.23 6.89 12.06
CA ARG A 20 -11.11 7.17 12.99
C ARG A 20 -10.07 8.16 12.41
N TRP A 21 -10.01 8.29 11.10
CA TRP A 21 -9.12 9.21 10.40
C TRP A 21 -9.74 10.58 10.10
N VAL A 22 -11.04 10.74 10.39
CA VAL A 22 -11.79 11.97 10.11
C VAL A 22 -11.85 12.82 11.39
N PRO A 23 -11.15 13.97 11.46
CA PRO A 23 -11.03 14.76 12.70
C PRO A 23 -12.21 15.69 12.98
N PHE A 24 -13.27 15.59 12.21
CA PHE A 24 -14.48 16.41 12.38
C PHE A 24 -15.72 15.54 12.53
N LYS A 25 -16.77 16.12 13.09
CA LYS A 25 -18.06 15.44 13.21
C LYS A 25 -18.73 15.35 11.85
N ILE A 26 -19.12 14.17 11.47
CA ILE A 26 -19.89 13.88 10.25
C ILE A 26 -20.95 12.84 10.58
N GLU A 27 -22.15 13.03 10.05
CA GLU A 27 -23.21 12.04 10.16
C GLU A 27 -22.85 10.80 9.32
N THR A 28 -23.13 9.63 9.87
CA THR A 28 -22.85 8.34 9.21
C THR A 28 -23.45 8.28 7.80
N SER A 29 -24.68 8.74 7.66
CA SER A 29 -25.38 8.77 6.37
C SER A 29 -24.68 9.69 5.34
N ASP A 30 -24.17 10.84 5.77
CA ASP A 30 -23.44 11.75 4.89
C ASP A 30 -22.09 11.14 4.45
N LEU A 31 -21.36 10.54 5.37
CA LEU A 31 -20.11 9.84 5.01
C LEU A 31 -20.37 8.72 4.00
N ILE A 32 -21.38 7.88 4.22
CA ILE A 32 -21.76 6.81 3.28
C ILE A 32 -22.10 7.39 1.91
N ASN A 33 -22.87 8.48 1.85
CA ASN A 33 -23.23 9.12 0.60
C ASN A 33 -22.00 9.69 -0.13
N ARG A 34 -21.08 10.33 0.58
CA ARG A 34 -19.82 10.84 0.00
C ARG A 34 -18.94 9.73 -0.55
N ILE A 35 -18.81 8.63 0.19
CA ILE A 35 -18.09 7.43 -0.27
C ILE A 35 -18.80 6.83 -1.48
N GLY A 36 -20.13 6.70 -1.46
CA GLY A 36 -20.93 6.20 -2.58
C GLY A 36 -20.76 7.04 -3.84
N ASN A 37 -20.76 8.36 -3.72
CA ASN A 37 -20.47 9.26 -4.84
C ASN A 37 -19.07 9.06 -5.41
N LYS A 38 -18.08 8.85 -4.55
CA LYS A 38 -16.70 8.54 -4.97
C LYS A 38 -16.59 7.16 -5.63
N MET A 39 -17.41 6.19 -5.22
CA MET A 39 -17.50 4.88 -5.88
C MET A 39 -17.99 4.99 -7.32
N ILE A 40 -18.99 5.84 -7.57
CA ILE A 40 -19.55 6.06 -8.91
C ILE A 40 -18.56 6.85 -9.78
N ARG A 41 -17.83 7.79 -9.18
CA ARG A 41 -16.89 8.69 -9.87
C ARG A 41 -15.53 8.71 -9.19
N PRO A 42 -14.74 7.62 -9.29
CA PRO A 42 -13.49 7.45 -8.55
C PRO A 42 -12.41 8.47 -8.91
N THR A 43 -12.48 9.05 -10.09
CA THR A 43 -11.50 10.04 -10.59
C THR A 43 -11.81 11.48 -10.19
N THR A 44 -12.92 11.75 -9.47
CA THR A 44 -13.20 13.11 -9.00
C THR A 44 -12.14 13.59 -8.04
N VAL A 45 -11.68 14.82 -8.25
CA VAL A 45 -10.71 15.47 -7.37
C VAL A 45 -11.47 16.16 -6.23
N PRO A 46 -11.01 16.03 -4.97
CA PRO A 46 -11.60 16.72 -3.84
C PRO A 46 -11.63 18.24 -4.05
N GLN A 47 -12.77 18.88 -3.82
CA GLN A 47 -12.96 20.32 -3.98
C GLN A 47 -12.94 21.05 -2.64
N SER A 48 -13.08 20.35 -1.53
CA SER A 48 -13.05 20.89 -0.18
C SER A 48 -12.03 20.16 0.70
N LEU A 49 -11.68 20.80 1.82
CA LEU A 49 -10.79 20.18 2.81
C LEU A 49 -11.42 18.91 3.41
N GLU A 50 -12.72 18.92 3.64
CA GLU A 50 -13.43 17.73 4.17
C GLU A 50 -13.36 16.56 3.19
N GLU A 51 -13.62 16.80 1.91
CA GLU A 51 -13.52 15.77 0.87
C GLU A 51 -12.10 15.20 0.77
N LEU A 52 -11.09 16.06 0.84
CA LEU A 52 -9.69 15.65 0.85
C LEU A 52 -9.37 14.75 2.04
N ILE A 53 -9.84 15.11 3.24
CA ILE A 53 -9.64 14.32 4.45
C ILE A 53 -10.32 12.96 4.34
N ILE A 54 -11.54 12.91 3.85
CA ILE A 54 -12.28 11.65 3.64
C ILE A 54 -11.57 10.78 2.61
N GLU A 55 -11.11 11.34 1.49
CA GLU A 55 -10.36 10.60 0.48
C GLU A 55 -9.07 10.02 1.05
N GLN A 56 -8.33 10.80 1.83
CA GLN A 56 -7.12 10.33 2.50
C GLN A 56 -7.41 9.28 3.58
N ALA A 57 -8.55 9.36 4.26
CA ALA A 57 -9.01 8.34 5.21
C ALA A 57 -9.26 6.99 4.52
N ILE A 58 -9.97 7.02 3.40
CA ILE A 58 -10.22 5.83 2.57
C ILE A 58 -8.90 5.26 2.04
N ALA A 59 -8.00 6.12 1.58
CA ALA A 59 -6.70 5.69 1.05
C ALA A 59 -5.84 5.00 2.12
N ARG A 60 -5.83 5.46 3.37
CA ARG A 60 -5.14 4.78 4.48
C ARG A 60 -5.65 3.37 4.68
N GLU A 61 -6.95 3.18 4.71
CA GLU A 61 -7.54 1.84 4.88
C GLU A 61 -7.28 0.95 3.66
N ALA A 62 -7.35 1.48 2.44
CA ALA A 62 -7.03 0.75 1.23
C ALA A 62 -5.58 0.24 1.24
N LEU A 63 -4.64 1.10 1.57
CA LEU A 63 -3.21 0.76 1.67
C LEU A 63 -2.96 -0.27 2.77
N ARG A 64 -3.56 -0.07 3.96
CA ARG A 64 -3.43 -0.99 5.09
C ARG A 64 -3.95 -2.39 4.74
N LEU A 65 -5.13 -2.49 4.16
CA LEU A 65 -5.74 -3.76 3.78
C LEU A 65 -4.93 -4.46 2.68
N SER A 66 -4.51 -3.72 1.66
CA SER A 66 -3.64 -4.25 0.60
C SER A 66 -2.34 -4.81 1.15
N PHE A 67 -1.76 -4.14 2.13
CA PHE A 67 -0.52 -4.58 2.76
C PHE A 67 -0.71 -5.83 3.63
N ILE A 68 -1.81 -5.90 4.39
CA ILE A 68 -2.17 -7.11 5.15
C ILE A 68 -2.33 -8.31 4.22
N GLN A 69 -3.05 -8.16 3.11
CA GLN A 69 -3.19 -9.21 2.11
C GLN A 69 -1.85 -9.61 1.51
N HIS A 70 -0.99 -8.64 1.20
CA HIS A 70 0.35 -8.91 0.69
C HIS A 70 1.19 -9.73 1.68
N LYS A 71 1.17 -9.35 2.95
CA LYS A 71 1.89 -10.11 4.00
C LYS A 71 1.37 -11.55 4.12
N ASN A 72 0.06 -11.73 4.10
CA ASN A 72 -0.55 -13.06 4.17
C ASN A 72 -0.17 -13.93 2.96
N PHE A 73 -0.18 -13.35 1.77
CA PHE A 73 0.26 -14.04 0.56
C PHE A 73 1.74 -14.42 0.60
N ALA A 74 2.59 -13.50 1.02
CA ALA A 74 4.03 -13.72 1.14
C ALA A 74 4.37 -14.84 2.14
N THR A 75 3.59 -14.99 3.22
CA THR A 75 3.74 -16.08 4.19
C THR A 75 3.33 -17.43 3.60
N SER A 76 2.27 -17.47 2.82
CA SER A 76 1.75 -18.70 2.21
C SER A 76 2.71 -19.31 1.19
N LEU A 77 3.47 -18.51 0.46
CA LEU A 77 4.45 -18.96 -0.52
C LEU A 77 5.68 -19.65 0.12
N LYS A 78 6.04 -19.30 1.35
CA LYS A 78 7.17 -19.92 2.07
C LYS A 78 6.84 -21.29 2.64
N GLY A 79 5.56 -21.65 2.77
CA GLY A 79 5.10 -22.92 3.35
C GLY A 79 5.31 -24.16 2.48
N VAL A 80 5.86 -24.06 1.27
CA VAL A 80 5.87 -25.15 0.29
C VAL A 80 7.22 -25.90 0.20
N GLN A 81 8.33 -25.40 0.72
CA GLN A 81 9.61 -26.15 0.69
C GLN A 81 10.53 -25.80 1.85
N SER A 82 10.40 -26.54 2.92
CA SER A 82 11.52 -26.83 3.82
C SER A 82 11.31 -28.24 4.36
N ASP A 83 12.29 -29.08 4.20
CA ASP A 83 12.35 -30.40 4.85
C ASP A 83 12.16 -30.20 6.36
N ARG A 84 10.99 -30.60 6.86
CA ARG A 84 10.64 -30.47 8.26
C ARG A 84 11.46 -31.44 9.08
N THR A 85 12.33 -30.94 9.91
CA THR A 85 12.94 -31.69 10.98
C THR A 85 11.93 -31.98 12.09
N ILE A 86 12.07 -33.11 12.77
CA ILE A 86 11.16 -33.60 13.82
C ILE A 86 11.05 -32.58 14.98
N SER A 87 12.07 -31.76 15.21
CA SER A 87 12.06 -30.66 16.18
C SER A 87 11.08 -29.51 15.82
N ASP A 88 10.86 -29.27 14.53
CA ASP A 88 9.92 -28.21 14.08
C ASP A 88 8.44 -28.60 14.29
N ALA A 89 8.17 -29.89 14.50
CA ALA A 89 6.82 -30.37 14.77
C ALA A 89 6.35 -30.10 16.21
N PHE A 90 7.26 -29.80 17.12
CA PHE A 90 6.95 -29.47 18.52
C PHE A 90 6.83 -27.96 18.77
N GLU A 91 7.37 -27.13 17.90
CA GLU A 91 7.11 -25.69 17.90
C GLU A 91 5.89 -25.38 17.02
N GLN A 92 4.71 -25.80 17.46
CA GLN A 92 3.43 -25.32 16.93
C GLN A 92 3.18 -23.87 17.36
N SER A 93 4.11 -22.99 17.12
CA SER A 93 3.82 -21.59 16.96
C SER A 93 3.58 -21.38 15.47
N SER A 94 2.39 -20.97 15.13
CA SER A 94 1.89 -20.54 13.83
C SER A 94 2.63 -19.29 13.29
N SER A 95 3.95 -19.31 13.34
CA SER A 95 4.78 -18.27 12.78
C SER A 95 5.30 -18.73 11.43
N GLY A 96 4.43 -18.75 10.43
CA GLY A 96 4.92 -18.51 9.09
C GLY A 96 5.72 -17.21 9.15
N MET A 97 7.07 -17.31 9.17
CA MET A 97 7.91 -16.10 9.19
C MET A 97 7.48 -15.23 8.02
N SER A 98 7.00 -14.04 8.32
CA SER A 98 6.66 -13.04 7.31
C SER A 98 7.91 -12.80 6.45
N LEU A 99 7.77 -12.90 5.13
CA LEU A 99 8.85 -12.53 4.20
C LEU A 99 9.16 -11.03 4.26
N VAL A 100 8.26 -10.25 4.85
CA VAL A 100 8.38 -8.81 4.98
C VAL A 100 8.83 -8.48 6.40
N ASN A 101 10.08 -8.04 6.54
CA ASN A 101 10.62 -7.53 7.79
C ASN A 101 10.55 -5.99 7.80
N MET A 102 9.68 -5.42 8.62
CA MET A 102 9.49 -3.96 8.68
C MET A 102 10.65 -3.23 9.33
N MET A 103 11.50 -3.92 10.11
CA MET A 103 12.73 -3.36 10.68
C MET A 103 13.84 -3.16 9.65
N GLU A 104 13.84 -3.98 8.60
CA GLU A 104 14.84 -3.98 7.53
C GLU A 104 14.36 -3.29 6.26
N LEU A 105 13.26 -2.55 6.36
CA LEU A 105 12.69 -1.83 5.22
C LEU A 105 13.44 -0.52 4.99
N ASP A 106 14.32 -0.48 3.99
CA ASP A 106 15.11 0.71 3.67
C ASP A 106 14.31 1.80 2.95
N LEU A 107 13.40 1.42 2.06
CA LEU A 107 12.67 2.34 1.21
C LEU A 107 11.21 1.94 1.04
N LEU A 108 10.32 2.90 1.27
CA LEU A 108 8.90 2.80 0.96
C LEU A 108 8.52 3.86 -0.07
N VAL A 109 8.08 3.42 -1.25
CA VAL A 109 7.67 4.32 -2.32
C VAL A 109 6.17 4.29 -2.50
N GLY A 110 5.54 5.44 -2.31
CA GLY A 110 4.11 5.64 -2.58
C GLY A 110 3.89 6.05 -4.04
N SER A 111 2.95 5.40 -4.69
CA SER A 111 2.47 5.77 -6.03
C SER A 111 0.95 5.75 -6.06
N GLY A 112 0.36 6.45 -7.01
CA GLY A 112 -1.10 6.56 -7.14
C GLY A 112 -1.62 7.96 -6.84
N GLY A 113 -2.77 8.31 -7.44
CA GLY A 113 -3.30 9.68 -7.48
C GLY A 113 -3.37 10.36 -6.12
N VAL A 114 -3.87 9.68 -5.10
CA VAL A 114 -4.03 10.26 -3.75
C VAL A 114 -2.69 10.57 -3.08
N LEU A 115 -1.67 9.70 -3.25
CA LEU A 115 -0.33 9.91 -2.70
C LEU A 115 0.47 10.94 -3.52
N SER A 116 0.43 10.79 -4.84
CA SER A 116 1.23 11.60 -5.76
C SER A 116 0.78 13.06 -5.82
N HIS A 117 -0.53 13.30 -5.73
CA HIS A 117 -1.15 14.61 -5.86
C HIS A 117 -1.66 15.19 -4.53
N ALA A 118 -1.29 14.61 -3.39
CA ALA A 118 -1.59 15.23 -2.10
C ALA A 118 -1.02 16.67 -2.06
N PRO A 119 -1.81 17.68 -1.65
CA PRO A 119 -1.40 19.08 -1.68
C PRO A 119 -0.11 19.36 -0.90
N ARG A 120 0.16 18.56 0.12
CA ARG A 120 1.38 18.64 0.93
C ARG A 120 2.03 17.26 1.05
N ARG A 121 3.35 17.18 0.88
CA ARG A 121 4.11 15.92 1.00
C ARG A 121 3.94 15.24 2.36
N GLN A 122 3.76 16.02 3.43
CA GLN A 122 3.49 15.47 4.76
C GLN A 122 2.21 14.65 4.81
N GLN A 123 1.22 14.93 3.97
CA GLN A 123 -0.02 14.14 3.89
C GLN A 123 0.27 12.76 3.29
N SER A 124 1.06 12.69 2.23
CA SER A 124 1.50 11.42 1.65
C SER A 124 2.32 10.60 2.63
N ALA A 125 3.29 11.25 3.31
CA ALA A 125 4.10 10.59 4.34
C ALA A 125 3.22 10.03 5.46
N ARG A 126 2.26 10.80 5.97
CA ARG A 126 1.32 10.33 7.01
C ARG A 126 0.51 9.13 6.53
N MET A 127 -0.05 9.17 5.32
CA MET A 127 -0.81 8.05 4.79
C MET A 127 0.04 6.78 4.70
N MET A 128 1.29 6.89 4.28
CA MET A 128 2.22 5.75 4.22
C MET A 128 2.58 5.22 5.60
N ILE A 129 2.91 6.10 6.56
CA ILE A 129 3.25 5.71 7.93
C ILE A 129 2.05 5.03 8.60
N ASP A 130 0.87 5.64 8.52
CA ASP A 130 -0.35 5.13 9.15
C ASP A 130 -0.78 3.76 8.58
N SER A 131 -0.49 3.50 7.31
CA SER A 131 -0.91 2.29 6.62
C SER A 131 0.09 1.14 6.72
N PHE A 132 1.37 1.42 6.62
CA PHE A 132 2.43 0.41 6.56
C PHE A 132 3.16 0.23 7.89
N MET A 133 3.10 1.21 8.78
CA MET A 133 3.73 1.18 10.11
C MET A 133 5.18 0.68 10.05
N PRO A 134 6.09 1.35 9.32
CA PRO A 134 7.50 0.96 9.27
C PRO A 134 8.12 1.06 10.67
N GLU A 135 8.98 0.10 11.02
CA GLU A 135 9.52 -0.02 12.38
C GLU A 135 10.97 0.43 12.48
N GLY A 136 11.72 0.33 11.40
CA GLY A 136 13.14 0.71 11.34
C GLY A 136 13.39 2.13 10.85
N ILE A 137 14.57 2.33 10.29
CA ILE A 137 14.92 3.58 9.58
C ILE A 137 14.56 3.39 8.12
N THR A 138 13.43 3.95 7.72
CA THR A 138 12.87 3.79 6.38
C THR A 138 12.83 5.13 5.66
N GLN A 139 13.36 5.19 4.46
CA GLN A 139 13.16 6.34 3.57
C GLN A 139 11.77 6.32 2.97
N LEU A 140 11.10 7.47 2.95
CA LEU A 140 9.81 7.63 2.31
C LEU A 140 9.96 8.44 1.02
N ALA A 141 9.47 7.90 -0.08
CA ALA A 141 9.44 8.56 -1.37
C ALA A 141 8.05 8.50 -2.01
N VAL A 142 7.77 9.40 -2.93
CA VAL A 142 6.53 9.42 -3.69
C VAL A 142 6.83 9.57 -5.17
N ASP A 143 6.33 8.65 -5.98
CA ASP A 143 6.34 8.77 -7.44
C ASP A 143 5.29 9.80 -7.88
N SER A 144 5.72 11.05 -8.04
CA SER A 144 4.81 12.18 -8.31
C SER A 144 4.34 12.26 -9.74
N ILE A 145 5.01 11.62 -10.66
CA ILE A 145 4.78 11.73 -12.11
C ILE A 145 4.50 10.40 -12.79
N PHE A 146 4.31 9.33 -12.01
CA PHE A 146 4.03 7.98 -12.50
C PHE A 146 5.07 7.44 -13.48
N MET A 147 6.34 7.76 -13.28
CA MET A 147 7.43 7.34 -14.15
C MET A 147 8.09 6.02 -13.74
N MET A 148 7.86 5.52 -12.54
CA MET A 148 8.51 4.30 -12.05
C MET A 148 8.33 3.08 -12.96
N PRO A 149 7.11 2.77 -13.50
CA PRO A 149 6.94 1.64 -14.40
C PRO A 149 7.75 1.79 -15.69
N GLN A 150 7.76 2.98 -16.28
CA GLN A 150 8.48 3.29 -17.51
C GLN A 150 10.00 3.22 -17.31
N LEU A 151 10.50 3.79 -16.21
CA LEU A 151 11.91 3.71 -15.84
C LEU A 151 12.33 2.27 -15.54
N GLY A 152 11.46 1.46 -14.96
CA GLY A 152 11.72 0.04 -14.72
C GLY A 152 11.88 -0.76 -16.01
N VAL A 153 11.07 -0.48 -17.01
CA VAL A 153 11.22 -1.08 -18.35
C VAL A 153 12.52 -0.64 -19.00
N LEU A 154 12.80 0.65 -18.98
CA LEU A 154 14.04 1.20 -19.55
C LEU A 154 15.30 0.60 -18.92
N ALA A 155 15.33 0.52 -17.59
CA ALA A 155 16.45 -0.08 -16.86
C ALA A 155 16.66 -1.58 -17.16
N ASN A 156 15.65 -2.29 -17.65
CA ASN A 156 15.79 -3.68 -18.08
C ASN A 156 16.39 -3.76 -19.51
N ILE A 157 16.04 -2.85 -20.40
CA ILE A 157 16.58 -2.79 -21.75
C ILE A 157 18.09 -2.52 -21.69
N ASP A 158 18.50 -1.50 -20.93
CA ASP A 158 19.93 -1.17 -20.77
C ASP A 158 20.75 -2.36 -20.22
N LYS A 159 20.16 -3.16 -19.32
CA LYS A 159 20.83 -4.36 -18.79
C LYS A 159 20.99 -5.48 -19.82
N GLU A 160 20.11 -5.58 -20.79
CA GLU A 160 20.18 -6.58 -21.86
C GLU A 160 21.22 -6.17 -22.92
N GLU A 161 21.27 -4.90 -23.30
CA GLU A 161 22.30 -4.39 -24.20
C GLU A 161 23.70 -4.54 -23.62
N PHE A 162 23.91 -4.20 -22.34
CA PHE A 162 25.21 -4.41 -21.66
C PHE A 162 25.65 -5.87 -21.58
N LYS A 163 24.71 -6.82 -21.59
CA LYS A 163 25.01 -8.26 -21.58
C LYS A 163 25.36 -8.79 -22.97
N GLU A 164 24.83 -8.21 -24.02
CA GLU A 164 25.18 -8.57 -25.40
C GLU A 164 26.58 -8.06 -25.76
N ASP A 165 26.87 -6.81 -25.44
CA ASP A 165 28.22 -6.22 -25.65
C ASP A 165 29.34 -6.95 -24.87
N ALA A 166 29.00 -7.48 -23.69
CA ALA A 166 29.95 -8.26 -22.88
C ALA A 166 30.19 -9.70 -23.37
N LYS A 167 29.37 -10.21 -24.31
CA LYS A 167 29.55 -11.54 -24.92
C LYS A 167 30.36 -11.48 -26.22
N ASP A 168 30.41 -10.31 -26.85
CA ASP A 168 31.13 -10.09 -28.09
C ASP A 168 32.55 -9.50 -27.90
N ALA A 169 32.98 -9.32 -26.64
CA ALA A 169 34.32 -8.87 -26.24
C ALA A 169 35.14 -10.03 -25.58
#